data_bbc30df06f82ed3df236ec2eb5783cc6
#
_entry.id   bbc30df06f82ed3df236ec2eb5783cc6
#
_cell.length_a   1.000
_cell.length_b   1.000
_cell.length_c   1.000
_cell.angle_alpha   90.00
_cell.angle_beta   90.00
_cell.angle_gamma   90.00
#
_symmetry.space_group_name_H-M   'P 1'
#
loop_
_entity.id
_entity.type
_entity.pdbx_description
1 polymer ?
#
loop_
_entity_poly.entity_id
_entity_poly.type
_entity_poly.pdbx_seq_one_letter_code
_entity_poly.pdbx_strand_id
1 'polypeptide(L)'
;DNLKSKYQKYFTEDDKDKYENSLKTILNQIKQIENLVNEFSDFARMPKPLFRENDLIELINSNILLLKKIDETININFNDNSLSKIIFLSDYEQISRAFFNLIKNSIESIQEKVTKSKDFNKKIDIEINKINDYISIIIIDNGLGFVSQNAKDIIKPYYTTKQKGSGLGLSIVNKIINDHNGSIKFKTIQLGAMVEIILPIKNVS
;
A
#
# COMPACT_ATOMS: atom_id res chain seq x y z
N ASP A 1 -25.84 -10.60 -15.44
CA ASP A 1 -26.28 -11.86 -16.08
C ASP A 1 -27.50 -11.70 -16.97
N ASN A 2 -28.51 -10.89 -16.59
CA ASN A 2 -29.73 -10.70 -17.37
C ASN A 2 -29.54 -10.06 -18.76
N LEU A 3 -28.63 -9.11 -18.89
CA LEU A 3 -28.33 -8.45 -20.19
C LEU A 3 -27.65 -9.42 -21.15
N LYS A 4 -26.71 -10.23 -20.66
CA LYS A 4 -26.00 -11.22 -21.47
C LYS A 4 -26.98 -12.26 -22.06
N SER A 5 -27.83 -12.85 -21.24
CA SER A 5 -28.76 -13.91 -21.69
C SER A 5 -29.87 -13.35 -22.62
N LYS A 6 -30.29 -12.10 -22.45
CA LYS A 6 -31.39 -11.50 -23.23
C LYS A 6 -30.96 -11.09 -24.65
N TYR A 7 -29.72 -10.62 -24.83
CA TYR A 7 -29.27 -10.02 -26.10
C TYR A 7 -28.31 -10.91 -26.89
N GLN A 8 -27.72 -11.96 -26.28
CA GLN A 8 -26.73 -12.84 -26.91
C GLN A 8 -27.22 -13.48 -28.23
N LYS A 9 -28.53 -13.73 -28.36
CA LYS A 9 -29.15 -14.34 -29.56
C LYS A 9 -29.29 -13.40 -30.75
N TYR A 10 -29.03 -12.11 -30.59
CA TYR A 10 -29.17 -11.10 -31.65
C TYR A 10 -27.82 -10.67 -32.25
N PHE A 11 -26.70 -11.17 -31.73
CA PHE A 11 -25.36 -10.82 -32.20
C PHE A 11 -24.83 -11.84 -33.19
N THR A 12 -24.12 -11.35 -34.22
CA THR A 12 -23.22 -12.19 -34.99
C THR A 12 -22.04 -12.66 -34.14
N GLU A 13 -21.28 -13.69 -34.57
CA GLU A 13 -20.11 -14.17 -33.79
C GLU A 13 -19.08 -13.04 -33.55
N ASP A 14 -18.81 -12.22 -34.56
CA ASP A 14 -17.90 -11.05 -34.48
C ASP A 14 -18.39 -9.96 -33.50
N ASP A 15 -19.69 -9.73 -33.41
CA ASP A 15 -20.27 -8.74 -32.53
C ASP A 15 -20.35 -9.23 -31.08
N LYS A 16 -20.41 -10.53 -30.90
CA LYS A 16 -20.48 -11.19 -29.58
C LYS A 16 -19.20 -10.94 -28.78
N ASP A 17 -18.04 -11.11 -29.39
CA ASP A 17 -16.75 -10.87 -28.73
C ASP A 17 -16.58 -9.38 -28.37
N LYS A 18 -16.97 -8.47 -29.25
CA LYS A 18 -16.94 -7.03 -28.98
C LYS A 18 -17.89 -6.65 -27.84
N TYR A 19 -19.09 -7.23 -27.81
CA TYR A 19 -20.08 -7.02 -26.76
C TYR A 19 -19.58 -7.55 -25.42
N GLU A 20 -19.03 -8.78 -25.37
CA GLU A 20 -18.50 -9.37 -24.16
C GLU A 20 -17.31 -8.56 -23.60
N ASN A 21 -16.40 -8.11 -24.46
CA ASN A 21 -15.29 -7.25 -24.09
C ASN A 21 -15.76 -5.88 -23.54
N SER A 22 -16.80 -5.30 -24.18
CA SER A 22 -17.38 -4.04 -23.71
C SER A 22 -18.06 -4.19 -22.35
N LEU A 23 -18.83 -5.25 -22.14
CA LEU A 23 -19.45 -5.56 -20.85
C LEU A 23 -18.39 -5.79 -19.76
N LYS A 24 -17.34 -6.57 -20.07
CA LYS A 24 -16.23 -6.80 -19.13
C LYS A 24 -15.55 -5.50 -18.76
N THR A 25 -15.35 -4.61 -19.71
CA THR A 25 -14.78 -3.28 -19.47
C THR A 25 -15.66 -2.45 -18.56
N ILE A 26 -16.97 -2.39 -18.83
CA ILE A 26 -17.94 -1.66 -18.00
C ILE A 26 -17.97 -2.21 -16.56
N LEU A 27 -18.06 -3.53 -16.41
CA LEU A 27 -18.06 -4.18 -15.10
C LEU A 27 -16.79 -3.90 -14.30
N ASN A 28 -15.63 -3.92 -14.97
CA ASN A 28 -14.35 -3.58 -14.34
C ASN A 28 -14.33 -2.10 -13.90
N GLN A 29 -14.88 -1.20 -14.70
CA GLN A 29 -14.97 0.23 -14.36
C GLN A 29 -15.91 0.48 -13.18
N ILE A 30 -17.08 -0.18 -13.15
CA ILE A 30 -18.00 -0.11 -12.02
C ILE A 30 -17.31 -0.57 -10.74
N LYS A 31 -16.58 -1.71 -10.78
CA LYS A 31 -15.85 -2.22 -9.63
C LYS A 31 -14.72 -1.29 -9.17
N GLN A 32 -14.06 -0.60 -10.10
CA GLN A 32 -13.07 0.43 -9.76
C GLN A 32 -13.70 1.62 -9.05
N ILE A 33 -14.87 2.10 -9.53
CA ILE A 33 -15.62 3.19 -8.89
C ILE A 33 -16.09 2.78 -7.49
N GLU A 34 -16.62 1.57 -7.33
CA GLU A 34 -17.03 1.03 -6.03
C GLU A 34 -15.85 1.01 -5.04
N ASN A 35 -14.69 0.52 -5.45
CA ASN A 35 -13.49 0.53 -4.63
C ASN A 35 -13.06 1.96 -4.25
N LEU A 36 -13.09 2.91 -5.19
CA LEU A 36 -12.79 4.33 -4.93
C LEU A 36 -13.74 4.93 -3.90
N VAL A 37 -15.05 4.68 -4.02
CA VAL A 37 -16.07 5.18 -3.07
C VAL A 37 -15.84 4.58 -1.69
N ASN A 38 -15.53 3.30 -1.60
CA ASN A 38 -15.26 2.62 -0.33
C ASN A 38 -13.97 3.17 0.32
N GLU A 39 -12.88 3.29 -0.42
CA GLU A 39 -11.63 3.88 0.08
C GLU A 39 -11.81 5.34 0.54
N PHE A 40 -12.61 6.12 -0.20
CA PHE A 40 -12.94 7.50 0.20
C PHE A 40 -13.78 7.53 1.49
N SER A 41 -14.81 6.69 1.58
CA SER A 41 -15.65 6.60 2.78
C SER A 41 -14.84 6.21 4.01
N ASP A 42 -13.93 5.25 3.85
CA ASP A 42 -13.00 4.81 4.88
C ASP A 42 -12.02 5.91 5.31
N PHE A 43 -11.53 6.69 4.35
CA PHE A 43 -10.65 7.82 4.63
C PHE A 43 -11.39 8.95 5.36
N ALA A 44 -12.60 9.33 4.87
CA ALA A 44 -13.39 10.42 5.42
C ALA A 44 -13.95 10.10 6.82
N ARG A 45 -14.20 8.83 7.11
CA ARG A 45 -14.80 8.34 8.37
C ARG A 45 -13.80 7.62 9.27
N MET A 46 -12.50 7.75 9.01
CA MET A 46 -11.47 7.08 9.81
C MET A 46 -11.64 7.44 11.30
N PRO A 47 -11.94 6.45 12.17
CA PRO A 47 -12.13 6.70 13.59
C PRO A 47 -10.82 7.15 14.26
N LYS A 48 -10.94 7.76 15.44
CA LYS A 48 -9.77 8.00 16.27
C LYS A 48 -9.12 6.66 16.65
N PRO A 49 -7.78 6.59 16.75
CA PRO A 49 -7.10 5.35 17.09
C PRO A 49 -7.46 4.84 18.48
N LEU A 50 -7.65 3.55 18.59
CA LEU A 50 -7.85 2.84 19.86
C LEU A 50 -6.51 2.27 20.32
N PHE A 51 -5.78 3.03 21.13
CA PHE A 51 -4.46 2.68 21.59
C PHE A 51 -4.46 1.48 22.54
N ARG A 52 -3.67 0.44 22.20
CA ARG A 52 -3.38 -0.73 23.00
C ARG A 52 -1.91 -1.09 22.86
N GLU A 53 -1.40 -1.88 23.81
CA GLU A 53 -0.08 -2.47 23.68
C GLU A 53 -0.08 -3.53 22.58
N ASN A 54 0.72 -3.34 21.56
CA ASN A 54 0.87 -4.25 20.42
C ASN A 54 2.34 -4.56 20.17
N ASP A 55 2.60 -5.73 19.64
CA ASP A 55 3.94 -6.12 19.19
C ASP A 55 4.14 -5.74 17.73
N LEU A 56 5.05 -4.81 17.49
CA LEU A 56 5.36 -4.33 16.14
C LEU A 56 5.97 -5.43 15.25
N ILE A 57 6.81 -6.30 15.83
CA ILE A 57 7.45 -7.39 15.07
C ILE A 57 6.40 -8.36 14.55
N GLU A 58 5.45 -8.75 15.39
CA GLU A 58 4.33 -9.61 15.01
C GLU A 58 3.46 -8.95 13.93
N LEU A 59 3.14 -7.66 14.11
CA LEU A 59 2.34 -6.90 13.16
C LEU A 59 2.99 -6.86 11.76
N ILE A 60 4.29 -6.56 11.68
CA ILE A 60 5.00 -6.52 10.40
C ILE A 60 5.09 -7.89 9.75
N ASN A 61 5.43 -8.94 10.51
CA ASN A 61 5.48 -10.30 10.00
C ASN A 61 4.13 -10.76 9.43
N SER A 62 3.02 -10.44 10.11
CA SER A 62 1.67 -10.75 9.64
C SER A 62 1.36 -10.06 8.29
N ASN A 63 1.73 -8.78 8.13
CA ASN A 63 1.58 -8.06 6.88
C ASN A 63 2.45 -8.64 5.74
N ILE A 64 3.71 -8.98 6.03
CA ILE A 64 4.61 -9.61 5.05
C ILE A 64 4.02 -10.93 4.56
N LEU A 65 3.49 -11.77 5.46
CA LEU A 65 2.90 -13.05 5.11
C LEU A 65 1.69 -12.89 4.15
N LEU A 66 0.83 -11.90 4.42
CA LEU A 66 -0.31 -11.59 3.54
C LEU A 66 0.14 -11.10 2.17
N LEU A 67 1.14 -10.22 2.13
CA LEU A 67 1.59 -9.57 0.92
C LEU A 67 2.45 -10.46 0.03
N LYS A 68 3.16 -11.45 0.59
CA LYS A 68 3.85 -12.50 -0.20
C LYS A 68 2.90 -13.28 -1.11
N LYS A 69 1.60 -13.35 -0.78
CA LYS A 69 0.58 -13.98 -1.64
C LYS A 69 0.26 -13.16 -2.89
N ILE A 70 0.58 -11.87 -2.93
CA ILE A 70 0.35 -10.99 -4.08
C ILE A 70 1.40 -11.23 -5.17
N ASP A 71 2.67 -11.38 -4.77
CA ASP A 71 3.77 -11.70 -5.68
C ASP A 71 4.85 -12.49 -4.92
N GLU A 72 4.83 -13.81 -5.06
CA GLU A 72 5.77 -14.72 -4.40
C GLU A 72 7.21 -14.57 -4.92
N THR A 73 7.40 -13.90 -6.05
CA THR A 73 8.73 -13.70 -6.66
C THR A 73 9.50 -12.53 -6.06
N ILE A 74 8.85 -11.72 -5.20
CA ILE A 74 9.50 -10.59 -4.54
C ILE A 74 10.21 -11.07 -3.28
N ASN A 75 11.50 -10.77 -3.19
CA ASN A 75 12.27 -11.00 -1.98
C ASN A 75 12.02 -9.87 -0.97
N ILE A 76 11.28 -10.17 0.11
CA ILE A 76 11.05 -9.23 1.22
C ILE A 76 11.98 -9.64 2.36
N ASN A 77 13.01 -8.84 2.60
CA ASN A 77 13.93 -9.01 3.72
C ASN A 77 13.46 -8.14 4.89
N PHE A 78 13.25 -8.77 6.02
CA PHE A 78 12.90 -8.07 7.25
C PHE A 78 14.03 -8.22 8.26
N ASN A 79 14.65 -7.10 8.63
CA ASN A 79 15.70 -7.01 9.63
C ASN A 79 15.16 -6.30 10.88
N ASP A 80 14.92 -7.06 11.92
CA ASP A 80 14.48 -6.59 13.22
C ASP A 80 15.64 -6.23 14.16
N ASN A 81 16.90 -6.26 13.66
CA ASN A 81 18.12 -6.02 14.44
C ASN A 81 18.22 -6.89 15.70
N SER A 82 17.76 -8.14 15.61
CA SER A 82 17.73 -9.13 16.71
C SER A 82 16.80 -8.73 17.87
N LEU A 83 15.85 -7.86 17.64
CA LEU A 83 14.81 -7.51 18.60
C LEU A 83 13.72 -8.59 18.55
N SER A 84 13.58 -9.35 19.61
CA SER A 84 12.58 -10.43 19.68
C SER A 84 11.15 -9.89 19.80
N LYS A 85 10.98 -8.67 20.33
CA LYS A 85 9.70 -8.02 20.59
C LYS A 85 9.85 -6.52 20.76
N ILE A 86 8.92 -5.75 20.17
CA ILE A 86 8.81 -4.31 20.39
C ILE A 86 7.36 -3.98 20.74
N ILE A 87 7.11 -3.78 22.04
CA ILE A 87 5.79 -3.34 22.51
C ILE A 87 5.70 -1.82 22.38
N PHE A 88 4.62 -1.36 21.74
CA PHE A 88 4.30 0.05 21.59
C PHE A 88 2.79 0.30 21.68
N LEU A 89 2.38 1.49 22.09
CA LEU A 89 0.98 1.88 22.14
C LEU A 89 0.50 2.30 20.75
N SER A 90 -0.44 1.54 20.20
CA SER A 90 -0.96 1.79 18.86
C SER A 90 -2.36 1.21 18.67
N ASP A 91 -3.04 1.66 17.62
CA ASP A 91 -4.19 0.95 17.05
C ASP A 91 -3.66 -0.05 16.02
N TYR A 92 -3.80 -1.36 16.33
CA TYR A 92 -3.28 -2.45 15.52
C TYR A 92 -3.79 -2.41 14.08
N GLU A 93 -5.10 -2.22 13.90
CA GLU A 93 -5.76 -2.23 12.58
C GLU A 93 -5.28 -1.06 11.72
N GLN A 94 -5.18 0.13 12.32
CA GLN A 94 -4.72 1.30 11.59
C GLN A 94 -3.24 1.18 11.20
N ILE A 95 -2.37 0.79 12.12
CA ILE A 95 -0.94 0.60 11.81
C ILE A 95 -0.74 -0.52 10.79
N SER A 96 -1.45 -1.66 10.93
CA SER A 96 -1.42 -2.73 9.94
C SER A 96 -1.85 -2.24 8.56
N ARG A 97 -2.93 -1.43 8.48
CA ARG A 97 -3.38 -0.81 7.23
C ARG A 97 -2.32 0.12 6.62
N ALA A 98 -1.60 0.88 7.44
CA ALA A 98 -0.52 1.73 6.96
C ALA A 98 0.62 0.91 6.35
N PHE A 99 1.08 -0.13 7.03
CA PHE A 99 2.11 -1.05 6.53
C PHE A 99 1.67 -1.77 5.26
N PHE A 100 0.45 -2.29 5.23
CA PHE A 100 -0.10 -2.94 4.06
C PHE A 100 -0.05 -2.02 2.83
N ASN A 101 -0.49 -0.76 2.98
CA ASN A 101 -0.47 0.22 1.89
C ASN A 101 0.95 0.53 1.41
N LEU A 102 1.91 0.67 2.32
CA LEU A 102 3.31 0.96 1.96
C LEU A 102 3.95 -0.19 1.20
N ILE A 103 3.87 -1.42 1.74
CA ILE A 103 4.49 -2.59 1.10
C ILE A 103 3.78 -2.91 -0.23
N LYS A 104 2.45 -2.80 -0.29
CA LYS A 104 1.69 -2.94 -1.55
C LYS A 104 2.14 -1.94 -2.60
N ASN A 105 2.35 -0.67 -2.23
CA ASN A 105 2.87 0.34 -3.14
C ASN A 105 4.26 0.00 -3.67
N SER A 106 5.14 -0.54 -2.82
CA SER A 106 6.48 -1.02 -3.20
C SER A 106 6.38 -2.19 -4.19
N ILE A 107 5.51 -3.18 -3.93
CA ILE A 107 5.25 -4.32 -4.82
C ILE A 107 4.79 -3.81 -6.20
N GLU A 108 3.79 -2.93 -6.25
CA GLU A 108 3.25 -2.38 -7.49
C GLU A 108 4.31 -1.58 -8.28
N SER A 109 5.14 -0.77 -7.58
CA SER A 109 6.25 -0.02 -8.19
C SER A 109 7.31 -0.93 -8.81
N ILE A 110 7.62 -2.04 -8.14
CA ILE A 110 8.53 -3.08 -8.64
C ILE A 110 7.93 -3.77 -9.86
N GLN A 111 6.66 -4.18 -9.81
CA GLN A 111 5.96 -4.84 -10.92
C GLN A 111 5.93 -3.95 -12.17
N GLU A 112 5.67 -2.66 -12.01
CA GLU A 112 5.70 -1.70 -13.12
C GLU A 112 7.10 -1.56 -13.72
N LYS A 113 8.17 -1.59 -12.91
CA LYS A 113 9.55 -1.55 -13.39
C LYS A 113 9.93 -2.81 -14.18
N VAL A 114 9.50 -3.99 -13.74
CA VAL A 114 9.78 -5.28 -14.41
C VAL A 114 9.22 -5.32 -15.82
N THR A 115 8.09 -4.67 -16.09
CA THR A 115 7.56 -4.57 -17.47
C THR A 115 8.53 -3.91 -18.44
N LYS A 116 9.49 -3.13 -17.92
CA LYS A 116 10.49 -2.37 -18.67
C LYS A 116 11.88 -3.02 -18.71
N SER A 117 12.14 -4.08 -17.89
CA SER A 117 13.46 -4.72 -17.75
C SER A 117 13.32 -6.21 -17.41
N LYS A 118 13.86 -7.10 -18.27
CA LYS A 118 13.63 -8.56 -18.14
C LYS A 118 14.40 -9.25 -17.02
N ASP A 119 15.61 -8.79 -16.67
CA ASP A 119 16.44 -9.36 -15.60
C ASP A 119 16.48 -8.39 -14.41
N PHE A 120 15.48 -8.50 -13.55
CA PHE A 120 15.34 -7.61 -12.40
C PHE A 120 15.08 -8.39 -11.11
N ASN A 121 16.02 -8.32 -10.18
CA ASN A 121 15.85 -8.92 -8.85
C ASN A 121 14.92 -8.05 -8.02
N LYS A 122 13.69 -8.50 -7.84
CA LYS A 122 12.65 -7.80 -7.09
C LYS A 122 12.95 -7.85 -5.59
N LYS A 123 13.12 -6.69 -4.96
CA LYS A 123 13.56 -6.62 -3.58
C LYS A 123 12.85 -5.52 -2.79
N ILE A 124 12.44 -5.86 -1.56
CA ILE A 124 11.98 -4.92 -0.53
C ILE A 124 12.77 -5.22 0.74
N ASP A 125 13.43 -4.23 1.29
CA ASP A 125 14.11 -4.32 2.59
C ASP A 125 13.31 -3.52 3.62
N ILE A 126 13.07 -4.12 4.77
CA ILE A 126 12.40 -3.50 5.92
C ILE A 126 13.35 -3.59 7.10
N GLU A 127 13.66 -2.47 7.71
CA GLU A 127 14.57 -2.37 8.85
C GLU A 127 13.88 -1.64 9.99
N ILE A 128 14.04 -2.15 11.22
CA ILE A 128 13.55 -1.52 12.44
C ILE A 128 14.72 -1.20 13.35
N ASN A 129 14.69 0.04 13.87
CA ASN A 129 15.64 0.50 14.87
C ASN A 129 14.87 1.12 16.04
N LYS A 130 15.23 0.73 17.26
CA LYS A 130 14.76 1.40 18.47
C LYS A 130 15.74 2.48 18.88
N ILE A 131 15.28 3.72 18.94
CA ILE A 131 16.10 4.90 19.25
C ILE A 131 15.44 5.63 20.43
N ASN A 132 15.94 5.40 21.64
CA ASN A 132 15.34 5.91 22.89
C ASN A 132 13.86 5.52 23.02
N ASP A 133 12.97 6.50 23.10
CA ASP A 133 11.52 6.34 23.21
C ASP A 133 10.81 6.28 21.85
N TYR A 134 11.56 6.14 20.75
CA TYR A 134 11.03 6.09 19.39
C TYR A 134 11.44 4.81 18.68
N ILE A 135 10.64 4.45 17.71
CA ILE A 135 10.89 3.38 16.75
C ILE A 135 11.06 4.02 15.39
N SER A 136 12.18 3.75 14.74
CA SER A 136 12.41 4.09 13.33
C SER A 136 12.20 2.85 12.48
N ILE A 137 11.36 2.96 11.45
CA ILE A 137 11.07 1.88 10.51
C ILE A 137 11.40 2.40 9.12
N ILE A 138 12.29 1.70 8.42
CA ILE A 138 12.74 2.05 7.08
C ILE A 138 12.28 0.96 6.12
N ILE A 139 11.56 1.36 5.08
CA ILE A 139 11.14 0.49 3.99
C ILE A 139 11.82 0.97 2.71
N ILE A 140 12.59 0.09 2.08
CA ILE A 140 13.32 0.38 0.83
C ILE A 140 12.85 -0.61 -0.22
N ASP A 141 12.41 -0.11 -1.36
CA ASP A 141 12.15 -0.92 -2.55
C ASP A 141 13.08 -0.53 -3.70
N ASN A 142 13.27 -1.45 -4.62
CA ASN A 142 14.03 -1.21 -5.83
C ASN A 142 13.14 -0.98 -7.08
N GLY A 143 11.93 -0.47 -6.88
CA GLY A 143 10.99 -0.12 -7.93
C GLY A 143 11.36 1.15 -8.71
N LEU A 144 10.34 1.88 -9.19
CA LEU A 144 10.52 3.11 -9.99
C LEU A 144 10.87 4.34 -9.14
N GLY A 145 10.64 4.30 -7.81
CA GLY A 145 10.73 5.47 -6.94
C GLY A 145 9.48 6.37 -7.03
N PHE A 146 9.56 7.53 -6.37
CA PHE A 146 8.49 8.54 -6.41
C PHE A 146 8.72 9.49 -7.59
N VAL A 147 7.66 9.81 -8.34
CA VAL A 147 7.74 10.76 -9.46
C VAL A 147 7.94 12.19 -8.98
N SER A 148 7.26 12.58 -7.90
CA SER A 148 7.48 13.88 -7.25
C SER A 148 8.58 13.78 -6.21
N GLN A 149 9.48 14.77 -6.21
CA GLN A 149 10.48 14.94 -5.14
C GLN A 149 9.91 15.69 -3.93
N ASN A 150 8.73 16.30 -4.08
CA ASN A 150 8.07 17.03 -3.01
C ASN A 150 7.15 16.07 -2.22
N ALA A 151 7.53 15.78 -0.99
CA ALA A 151 6.76 14.91 -0.09
C ALA A 151 5.30 15.39 0.07
N LYS A 152 5.04 16.70 0.05
CA LYS A 152 3.69 17.26 0.15
C LYS A 152 2.78 16.86 -0.99
N ASP A 153 3.32 16.63 -2.19
CA ASP A 153 2.52 16.20 -3.32
C ASP A 153 2.20 14.71 -3.24
N ILE A 154 3.15 13.91 -2.74
CA ILE A 154 3.02 12.45 -2.60
C ILE A 154 1.88 12.08 -1.64
N ILE A 155 1.67 12.86 -0.58
CA ILE A 155 0.64 12.62 0.44
C ILE A 155 -0.69 13.32 0.16
N LYS A 156 -0.82 14.10 -0.93
CA LYS A 156 -2.10 14.72 -1.30
C LYS A 156 -3.13 13.63 -1.64
N PRO A 157 -4.36 13.71 -1.11
CA PRO A 157 -5.43 12.84 -1.54
C PRO A 157 -5.62 12.92 -3.07
N TYR A 158 -5.88 11.77 -3.69
CA TYR A 158 -6.07 11.61 -5.14
C TYR A 158 -4.82 11.82 -6.01
N TYR A 159 -3.64 12.04 -5.40
CA TYR A 159 -2.40 12.08 -6.16
C TYR A 159 -1.98 10.65 -6.51
N THR A 160 -1.99 10.33 -7.78
CA THR A 160 -1.55 9.03 -8.30
C THR A 160 -0.96 9.17 -9.70
N THR A 161 0.08 8.41 -9.97
CA THR A 161 0.65 8.22 -11.31
C THR A 161 0.24 6.89 -11.93
N LYS A 162 -0.48 6.06 -11.15
CA LYS A 162 -0.91 4.73 -11.55
C LYS A 162 -2.29 4.79 -12.23
N GLN A 163 -2.45 4.12 -13.36
CA GLN A 163 -3.74 4.08 -14.10
C GLN A 163 -4.91 3.50 -13.29
N LYS A 164 -4.64 2.64 -12.30
CA LYS A 164 -5.65 1.97 -11.47
C LYS A 164 -5.57 2.36 -9.99
N GLY A 165 -4.79 3.35 -9.64
CA GLY A 165 -4.63 3.80 -8.26
C GLY A 165 -5.66 4.84 -7.86
N SER A 166 -6.21 4.76 -6.65
CA SER A 166 -7.11 5.77 -6.07
C SER A 166 -6.39 7.07 -5.69
N GLY A 167 -5.07 6.99 -5.44
CA GLY A 167 -4.29 8.09 -4.88
C GLY A 167 -4.59 8.39 -3.41
N LEU A 168 -5.31 7.51 -2.72
CA LEU A 168 -5.64 7.67 -1.29
C LEU A 168 -4.69 6.90 -0.37
N GLY A 169 -3.99 5.88 -0.87
CA GLY A 169 -3.17 5.00 -0.02
C GLY A 169 -2.14 5.74 0.83
N LEU A 170 -1.34 6.63 0.23
CA LEU A 170 -0.31 7.37 0.97
C LEU A 170 -0.87 8.50 1.85
N SER A 171 -2.00 9.10 1.49
CA SER A 171 -2.70 10.04 2.36
C SER A 171 -3.29 9.37 3.60
N ILE A 172 -3.82 8.14 3.45
CA ILE A 172 -4.27 7.28 4.56
C ILE A 172 -3.08 6.96 5.48
N VAL A 173 -1.95 6.54 4.93
CA VAL A 173 -0.73 6.26 5.70
C VAL A 173 -0.31 7.49 6.49
N ASN A 174 -0.18 8.64 5.84
CA ASN A 174 0.23 9.88 6.50
C ASN A 174 -0.73 10.26 7.64
N LYS A 175 -2.04 10.13 7.42
CA LYS A 175 -3.04 10.38 8.48
C LYS A 175 -2.86 9.42 9.66
N ILE A 176 -2.74 8.12 9.41
CA ILE A 176 -2.57 7.12 10.47
C ILE A 176 -1.30 7.40 11.29
N ILE A 177 -0.16 7.65 10.63
CA ILE A 177 1.10 7.92 11.31
C ILE A 177 1.01 9.20 12.15
N ASN A 178 0.38 10.26 11.64
CA ASN A 178 0.16 11.50 12.40
C ASN A 178 -0.78 11.31 13.58
N ASP A 179 -1.88 10.53 13.41
CA ASP A 179 -2.83 10.21 14.49
C ASP A 179 -2.17 9.35 15.61
N HIS A 180 -1.03 8.71 15.30
CA HIS A 180 -0.17 8.00 16.26
C HIS A 180 1.02 8.83 16.77
N ASN A 181 0.97 10.17 16.60
CA ASN A 181 2.04 11.10 16.99
C ASN A 181 3.40 10.79 16.34
N GLY A 182 3.38 10.12 15.21
CA GLY A 182 4.55 9.77 14.42
C GLY A 182 4.84 10.77 13.31
N SER A 183 5.89 10.49 12.55
CA SER A 183 6.23 11.22 11.33
C SER A 183 6.62 10.26 10.23
N ILE A 184 6.42 10.67 8.97
CA ILE A 184 6.78 9.89 7.79
C ILE A 184 7.51 10.76 6.78
N LYS A 185 8.55 10.18 6.15
CA LYS A 185 9.34 10.81 5.08
C LYS A 185 9.41 9.89 3.88
N PHE A 186 9.35 10.49 2.70
CA PHE A 186 9.44 9.82 1.42
C PHE A 186 10.66 10.34 0.67
N LYS A 187 11.45 9.43 0.11
CA LYS A 187 12.65 9.76 -0.66
C LYS A 187 12.79 8.83 -1.85
N THR A 188 13.00 9.39 -3.04
CA THR A 188 13.49 8.64 -4.19
C THR A 188 14.98 8.44 -4.04
N ILE A 189 15.44 7.21 -4.16
CA ILE A 189 16.85 6.82 -4.14
C ILE A 189 17.28 6.32 -5.52
N GLN A 190 18.56 6.12 -5.71
CA GLN A 190 19.12 5.76 -7.03
C GLN A 190 18.47 4.51 -7.65
N LEU A 191 18.05 3.55 -6.84
CA LEU A 191 17.46 2.28 -7.30
C LEU A 191 16.01 2.05 -6.88
N GLY A 192 15.25 3.11 -6.50
CA GLY A 192 13.85 2.93 -6.10
C GLY A 192 13.37 3.99 -5.11
N ALA A 193 12.58 3.57 -4.13
CA ALA A 193 12.04 4.43 -3.09
C ALA A 193 12.50 4.03 -1.69
N MET A 194 12.54 5.00 -0.80
CA MET A 194 12.72 4.82 0.65
C MET A 194 11.62 5.55 1.38
N VAL A 195 11.00 4.87 2.33
CA VAL A 195 10.04 5.44 3.28
C VAL A 195 10.60 5.25 4.68
N GLU A 196 10.70 6.34 5.43
CA GLU A 196 11.09 6.34 6.84
C GLU A 196 9.90 6.73 7.70
N ILE A 197 9.56 5.91 8.70
CA ILE A 197 8.51 6.15 9.68
C ILE A 197 9.17 6.24 11.05
N ILE A 198 8.76 7.24 11.83
CA ILE A 198 9.15 7.36 13.23
C ILE A 198 7.88 7.35 14.07
N LEU A 199 7.78 6.43 15.03
CA LEU A 199 6.67 6.28 15.94
C LEU A 199 7.15 6.34 17.39
N PRO A 200 6.43 7.00 18.31
CA PRO A 200 6.72 6.93 19.73
C PRO A 200 6.36 5.55 20.28
N ILE A 201 7.15 5.02 21.20
CA ILE A 201 6.86 3.75 21.89
C ILE A 201 5.67 3.93 22.84
N LYS A 202 5.63 5.07 23.51
CA LYS A 202 4.53 5.45 24.40
C LYS A 202 3.84 6.68 23.80
N ASN A 203 2.52 6.70 23.91
CA ASN A 203 1.79 7.89 23.47
C ASN A 203 2.18 9.08 24.36
N VAL A 204 2.76 10.11 23.79
CA VAL A 204 3.00 11.37 24.48
C VAL A 204 1.70 12.14 24.42
N SER A 205 0.97 12.12 25.54
CA SER A 205 -0.25 12.94 25.75
C SER A 205 0.08 14.42 25.76
#